data_702a94665c1babbbda0d2f391e5e8967
#
_entry.id   702a94665c1babbbda0d2f391e5e8967
#
_cell.length_a   1.000
_cell.length_b   1.000
_cell.length_c   1.000
_cell.angle_alpha   90.00
_cell.angle_beta   90.00
_cell.angle_gamma   90.00
#
_symmetry.space_group_name_H-M   'P 1'
#
loop_
_entity.id
_entity.type
_entity.pdbx_description
1 polymer ?
#
loop_
_entity_poly.entity_id
_entity_poly.type
_entity_poly.pdbx_seq_one_letter_code
_entity_poly.pdbx_strand_id
1 'polypeptide(L)'
;YKRQDIDNDGISNFYESLGDGKISFQDPLNPEITLLDGTRVPGVITGTIASSRDDHAVSNGGVESSFESQVEAGVDQTLTYTLEFNEKLNILFKDSNIDVAAIDGESFVLKSLPSTTNITLLDPDDNLLVDTDFDGIYEDETLEYTSNEIRFKFKTRTDLTYEFYSYQIDGLSLTHNYSNVNATGESVYVPVVNIKDYILNTDSSDELDMYDYDSDNDGCFDVIEAGYVDGDGDGIFGEGIPTIDNGGVTSRGQIVFPDYDPSAEPAKDNADTYYFQKVGEPPVISTQPQSAIACEVGSSVEFKVGVTTNDNTIYSWFYATSSDPNNWIKIEDNTQYSGSNTDTLTISDVQIEMDGNKYRVEVSTDEYACIQTTNDDTTLIVEESLPTANQVDDVILCDDNSVGNDTDGLIGTFDFTNLISEILGDDQSNEDFTVTFHLSQDDADDINNSGISFPFSNTVAFSQPIHVRVLSNKTECFNSDMIFNALVAPLPVLINSNIVVEQCDDDDNNDGRTLFNLTEFEDDISENHENETFESVSYTHLTLPTNDR
;
A
#
# COMPACT_ATOMS: atom_id res chain seq x y z
N TYR A 1 27.45 20.97 16.61
CA TYR A 1 26.89 20.31 15.43
C TYR A 1 26.17 18.99 15.68
N LYS A 2 26.53 18.21 16.66
CA LYS A 2 25.75 17.04 17.10
C LYS A 2 24.47 17.40 17.85
N ARG A 3 23.86 18.57 17.59
CA ARG A 3 22.83 19.08 18.49
C ARG A 3 21.63 19.72 17.79
N GLN A 4 21.60 19.65 16.48
CA GLN A 4 20.42 20.03 15.72
C GLN A 4 19.50 18.85 15.48
N ASP A 5 20.06 17.64 15.55
CA ASP A 5 19.42 16.37 15.31
C ASP A 5 20.33 15.35 16.02
N ILE A 6 19.97 14.95 17.23
CA ILE A 6 20.86 14.18 18.13
C ILE A 6 20.87 12.71 17.78
N ASP A 7 19.75 12.16 17.41
CA ASP A 7 19.57 10.77 17.03
C ASP A 7 19.78 10.54 15.54
N ASN A 8 19.78 11.62 14.73
CA ASN A 8 20.00 11.63 13.28
C ASN A 8 18.84 11.05 12.47
N ASP A 9 17.64 11.18 12.94
CA ASP A 9 16.43 10.75 12.25
C ASP A 9 15.98 11.73 11.13
N GLY A 10 16.66 12.88 11.05
CA GLY A 10 16.36 13.94 10.07
C GLY A 10 15.42 15.01 10.61
N ILE A 11 14.83 14.81 11.77
CA ILE A 11 14.03 15.81 12.48
C ILE A 11 14.98 16.63 13.32
N SER A 12 14.92 17.95 13.21
CA SER A 12 15.77 18.75 14.08
C SER A 12 15.21 18.78 15.50
N ASN A 13 16.08 18.71 16.50
CA ASN A 13 15.73 18.89 17.91
C ASN A 13 14.85 20.13 18.21
N PHE A 14 14.79 21.04 17.25
CA PHE A 14 13.88 22.19 17.29
C PHE A 14 12.42 21.75 17.20
N TYR A 15 12.08 20.79 16.35
CA TYR A 15 10.71 20.29 16.19
C TYR A 15 10.35 19.27 17.27
N GLU A 16 11.30 18.47 17.69
CA GLU A 16 11.13 17.49 18.78
C GLU A 16 11.03 18.12 20.16
N SER A 17 11.36 19.39 20.28
CA SER A 17 11.23 20.19 21.49
C SER A 17 10.15 21.28 21.40
N LEU A 18 9.22 21.17 20.48
CA LEU A 18 8.13 22.13 20.28
C LEU A 18 7.08 22.06 21.37
N GLY A 19 7.28 22.83 22.43
CA GLY A 19 6.23 23.26 23.33
C GLY A 19 5.89 24.73 23.10
N ASP A 20 4.61 25.09 23.12
CA ASP A 20 4.13 26.48 23.09
C ASP A 20 4.35 27.20 24.43
N GLY A 21 5.46 26.94 25.10
CA GLY A 21 5.82 27.62 26.34
C GLY A 21 6.07 29.10 26.10
N LYS A 22 5.09 29.94 26.36
CA LYS A 22 5.23 31.39 26.33
C LYS A 22 5.67 31.89 27.68
N ILE A 23 6.75 32.69 27.72
CA ILE A 23 7.12 33.39 28.94
C ILE A 23 6.21 34.60 29.10
N SER A 24 5.49 34.66 30.18
CA SER A 24 4.72 35.85 30.54
C SER A 24 5.59 36.79 31.38
N PHE A 25 5.89 37.98 30.84
CA PHE A 25 6.52 39.06 31.55
C PHE A 25 5.50 40.07 32.13
N GLN A 26 4.27 39.63 32.47
CA GLN A 26 3.30 40.50 33.11
C GLN A 26 3.79 41.03 34.46
N ASP A 27 4.58 40.24 35.17
CA ASP A 27 5.41 40.69 36.27
C ASP A 27 6.88 40.60 35.83
N PRO A 28 7.54 41.73 35.47
CA PRO A 28 8.88 41.73 34.93
C PRO A 28 9.94 41.08 35.81
N LEU A 29 9.72 41.10 37.10
CA LEU A 29 10.66 40.50 38.06
C LEU A 29 10.42 39.03 38.31
N ASN A 30 9.24 38.56 37.99
CA ASN A 30 8.81 37.17 38.21
C ASN A 30 8.13 36.64 36.96
N PRO A 31 8.86 36.44 35.88
CA PRO A 31 8.31 35.85 34.65
C PRO A 31 7.79 34.45 34.96
N GLU A 32 6.71 34.09 34.32
CA GLU A 32 6.09 32.78 34.48
C GLU A 32 5.93 32.11 33.14
N ILE A 33 6.26 30.84 33.04
CA ILE A 33 6.05 30.01 31.88
C ILE A 33 4.84 29.14 32.13
N THR A 34 3.97 29.03 31.15
CA THR A 34 2.93 28.01 31.12
C THR A 34 3.31 26.98 30.05
N LEU A 35 3.59 25.75 30.47
CA LEU A 35 3.86 24.61 29.61
C LEU A 35 2.57 24.13 28.94
N LEU A 36 2.70 23.28 27.90
CA LEU A 36 1.54 22.71 27.17
C LEU A 36 0.58 21.94 28.07
N ASP A 37 1.09 21.24 29.06
CA ASP A 37 0.30 20.49 30.04
C ASP A 37 -0.43 21.39 31.06
N GLY A 38 -0.22 22.72 30.96
CA GLY A 38 -0.77 23.71 31.86
C GLY A 38 0.06 23.91 33.15
N THR A 39 1.19 23.22 33.29
CA THR A 39 2.14 23.43 34.38
C THR A 39 2.73 24.82 34.30
N ARG A 40 2.89 25.49 35.44
CA ARG A 40 3.48 26.83 35.54
C ARG A 40 4.87 26.73 36.12
N VAL A 41 5.87 27.17 35.38
CA VAL A 41 7.27 27.25 35.81
C VAL A 41 7.60 28.69 36.17
N PRO A 42 7.79 29.01 37.45
CA PRO A 42 8.19 30.35 37.85
C PRO A 42 9.66 30.60 37.50
N GLY A 43 9.92 31.78 36.97
CA GLY A 43 11.27 32.30 36.73
C GLY A 43 11.54 33.55 37.57
N VAL A 44 12.79 33.97 37.55
CA VAL A 44 13.22 35.20 38.19
C VAL A 44 14.14 35.95 37.19
N ILE A 45 13.86 37.22 36.97
CA ILE A 45 14.81 38.13 36.36
C ILE A 45 15.53 38.92 37.43
N THR A 46 16.85 38.85 37.43
CA THR A 46 17.73 39.70 38.24
C THR A 46 18.65 40.50 37.34
N GLY A 47 19.08 41.67 37.78
CA GLY A 47 20.08 42.44 37.04
C GLY A 47 19.92 43.96 37.18
N THR A 48 20.55 44.68 36.30
CA THR A 48 20.54 46.13 36.27
C THR A 48 19.26 46.62 35.58
N ILE A 49 18.21 46.78 36.36
CA ILE A 49 16.96 47.37 35.83
C ILE A 49 17.11 48.86 35.88
N ALA A 50 16.97 49.53 34.74
CA ALA A 50 17.04 50.98 34.70
C ALA A 50 15.91 51.60 35.55
N SER A 51 16.26 52.39 36.53
CA SER A 51 15.42 52.85 37.60
C SER A 51 14.36 53.89 37.22
N SER A 52 14.15 54.18 35.92
CA SER A 52 13.32 55.30 35.47
C SER A 52 12.07 54.94 34.64
N ARG A 53 11.86 53.69 34.33
CA ARG A 53 10.59 53.24 33.70
C ARG A 53 10.04 52.01 34.41
N ASP A 54 8.82 52.19 34.89
CA ASP A 54 8.06 51.09 35.57
C ASP A 54 7.59 49.99 34.64
N ASP A 55 8.04 50.02 33.38
CA ASP A 55 7.51 49.15 32.31
C ASP A 55 8.62 48.40 31.60
N HIS A 56 9.38 47.54 32.28
CA HIS A 56 10.41 46.71 31.68
C HIS A 56 9.88 45.39 31.09
N ALA A 57 8.65 45.11 31.29
CA ALA A 57 7.99 44.00 30.63
C ALA A 57 6.98 44.56 29.65
N VAL A 58 7.41 44.69 28.46
CA VAL A 58 6.57 45.31 27.47
C VAL A 58 5.81 44.25 26.72
N SER A 59 4.53 44.20 26.95
CA SER A 59 3.63 43.88 25.87
C SER A 59 3.55 45.10 24.96
N ASN A 60 4.61 45.38 24.23
CA ASN A 60 4.59 46.45 23.22
C ASN A 60 3.83 45.98 22.01
N GLY A 61 2.57 46.26 21.98
CA GLY A 61 1.76 46.08 20.78
C GLY A 61 1.50 44.62 20.36
N GLY A 62 1.56 43.71 21.29
CA GLY A 62 1.17 42.30 21.04
C GLY A 62 2.31 41.29 20.88
N VAL A 63 3.55 41.65 21.14
CA VAL A 63 4.65 40.68 21.22
C VAL A 63 4.70 40.13 22.62
N GLU A 64 4.16 38.94 22.79
CA GLU A 64 4.31 38.15 24.00
C GLU A 64 5.77 37.66 24.13
N SER A 65 6.22 37.41 25.35
CA SER A 65 7.55 36.85 25.64
C SER A 65 8.74 37.76 25.36
N SER A 66 8.59 39.06 25.39
CA SER A 66 9.71 40.02 25.23
C SER A 66 9.98 40.83 26.49
N PHE A 67 11.23 41.24 26.66
CA PHE A 67 11.64 42.25 27.62
C PHE A 67 12.46 43.35 26.95
N GLU A 68 12.56 44.50 27.57
CA GLU A 68 13.24 45.68 27.00
C GLU A 68 14.56 45.93 27.75
N SER A 69 15.65 46.13 27.02
CA SER A 69 16.92 46.61 27.53
C SER A 69 17.18 48.00 26.94
N GLN A 70 17.15 49.06 27.75
CA GLN A 70 17.32 50.44 27.32
C GLN A 70 18.58 51.05 27.93
N VAL A 71 19.44 51.68 27.11
CA VAL A 71 20.63 52.41 27.52
C VAL A 71 20.45 53.92 27.22
N GLU A 72 20.99 54.75 28.09
CA GLU A 72 20.86 56.19 27.99
C GLU A 72 21.95 56.81 27.06
N ALA A 73 21.59 57.87 26.37
CA ALA A 73 22.50 58.58 25.51
C ALA A 73 23.65 59.25 26.25
N GLY A 74 24.87 59.15 25.68
CA GLY A 74 26.04 59.90 26.15
C GLY A 74 26.68 59.33 27.42
N VAL A 75 26.31 58.15 27.85
CA VAL A 75 26.86 57.47 29.04
C VAL A 75 27.32 56.07 28.68
N ASP A 76 28.54 55.69 29.10
CA ASP A 76 28.97 54.30 29.01
C ASP A 76 28.19 53.48 30.03
N GLN A 77 27.45 52.47 29.57
CA GLN A 77 26.61 51.62 30.39
C GLN A 77 26.79 50.17 30.06
N THR A 78 26.67 49.33 31.10
CA THR A 78 26.59 47.89 30.98
C THR A 78 25.37 47.43 31.79
N LEU A 79 24.40 46.92 31.09
CA LEU A 79 23.19 46.33 31.71
C LEU A 79 23.28 44.81 31.58
N THR A 80 23.06 44.13 32.70
CA THR A 80 23.03 42.66 32.69
C THR A 80 21.71 42.19 33.22
N TYR A 81 21.07 41.32 32.47
CA TYR A 81 19.82 40.66 32.82
C TYR A 81 20.11 39.17 32.92
N THR A 82 19.68 38.55 34.02
CA THR A 82 19.80 37.10 34.22
C THR A 82 18.40 36.55 34.45
N LEU A 83 17.99 35.70 33.53
CA LEU A 83 16.72 35.00 33.55
C LEU A 83 16.99 33.56 34.00
N GLU A 84 16.45 33.15 35.13
CA GLU A 84 16.63 31.82 35.73
C GLU A 84 15.27 31.18 35.99
N PHE A 85 15.17 29.88 35.79
CA PHE A 85 13.98 29.08 36.03
C PHE A 85 14.31 27.97 37.04
N ASN A 86 13.28 27.46 37.69
CA ASN A 86 13.41 26.38 38.66
C ASN A 86 13.60 25.00 38.04
N GLU A 87 13.43 24.93 36.72
CA GLU A 87 13.58 23.72 35.91
C GLU A 87 14.45 24.00 34.73
N LYS A 88 15.02 22.93 34.16
CA LYS A 88 15.81 23.04 32.93
C LYS A 88 14.88 23.15 31.75
N LEU A 89 15.18 24.11 30.88
CA LEU A 89 14.33 24.44 29.75
C LEU A 89 15.16 24.51 28.45
N ASN A 90 14.48 24.31 27.34
CA ASN A 90 15.00 24.67 26.04
C ASN A 90 14.59 26.09 25.71
N ILE A 91 15.53 26.97 25.53
CA ILE A 91 15.26 28.39 25.37
C ILE A 91 15.63 28.81 23.94
N LEU A 92 14.66 29.45 23.28
CA LEU A 92 14.83 30.14 22.03
C LEU A 92 14.82 31.65 22.29
N PHE A 93 15.88 32.31 21.88
CA PHE A 93 16.05 33.74 22.00
C PHE A 93 16.22 34.34 20.61
N LYS A 94 15.39 35.34 20.24
CA LYS A 94 15.35 35.91 18.93
C LYS A 94 15.02 37.41 18.93
N ASP A 95 15.12 38.03 17.79
CA ASP A 95 14.69 39.41 17.65
C ASP A 95 13.16 39.56 17.65
N SER A 96 12.69 40.68 18.20
CA SER A 96 11.26 40.98 18.26
C SER A 96 10.71 41.63 16.98
N ASN A 97 11.59 41.98 16.05
CA ASN A 97 11.28 42.88 14.90
C ASN A 97 10.66 44.24 15.33
N ILE A 98 10.77 44.58 16.62
CA ILE A 98 10.28 45.81 17.19
C ILE A 98 11.49 46.60 17.64
N ASP A 99 11.75 47.63 17.00
CA ASP A 99 12.60 48.76 17.25
C ASP A 99 14.03 48.56 17.82
N VAL A 100 14.90 49.44 17.53
CA VAL A 100 16.23 49.07 17.24
C VAL A 100 17.24 49.95 17.91
N ALA A 101 18.13 49.27 18.52
CA ALA A 101 19.33 49.78 19.13
C ALA A 101 20.21 50.61 18.15
N ALA A 102 20.88 51.59 18.64
CA ALA A 102 21.92 52.29 17.91
C ALA A 102 23.09 51.33 17.67
N ILE A 103 23.50 51.17 16.41
CA ILE A 103 24.57 50.22 16.05
C ILE A 103 25.94 50.65 16.56
N ASP A 104 26.19 51.98 16.59
CA ASP A 104 27.48 52.52 17.01
C ASP A 104 27.67 52.46 18.52
N GLY A 105 28.59 51.62 18.97
CA GLY A 105 28.98 51.53 20.38
C GLY A 105 28.25 50.45 21.17
N GLU A 106 27.33 49.70 20.56
CA GLU A 106 26.62 48.60 21.20
C GLU A 106 27.29 47.28 20.96
N SER A 107 27.26 46.44 22.01
CA SER A 107 27.60 45.02 21.92
C SER A 107 26.82 44.23 22.96
N PHE A 108 26.59 42.98 22.65
CA PHE A 108 25.81 42.06 23.48
C PHE A 108 26.62 40.83 23.83
N VAL A 109 26.40 40.31 25.03
CA VAL A 109 26.92 39.01 25.45
C VAL A 109 25.78 38.18 25.98
N LEU A 110 25.54 37.02 25.31
CA LEU A 110 24.57 36.05 25.74
C LEU A 110 25.30 34.84 26.33
N LYS A 111 24.90 34.41 27.54
CA LYS A 111 25.47 33.24 28.22
C LYS A 111 24.38 32.31 28.70
N SER A 112 24.67 31.02 28.62
CA SER A 112 23.84 29.99 29.24
C SER A 112 24.06 29.87 30.73
N LEU A 113 23.08 29.37 31.44
CA LEU A 113 23.15 28.96 32.84
C LEU A 113 22.73 27.49 32.96
N PRO A 114 23.57 26.57 33.48
CA PRO A 114 24.97 26.83 33.88
C PRO A 114 25.87 27.08 32.67
N SER A 115 26.97 27.78 32.87
CA SER A 115 27.93 28.17 31.84
C SER A 115 28.68 26.98 31.18
N THR A 116 28.29 25.76 31.47
CA THR A 116 28.82 24.52 30.87
C THR A 116 27.99 24.06 29.66
N THR A 117 26.82 24.64 29.46
CA THR A 117 25.92 24.31 28.36
C THR A 117 26.14 25.29 27.20
N ASN A 118 26.06 24.84 26.00
CA ASN A 118 26.26 25.70 24.85
C ASN A 118 24.95 26.36 24.38
N ILE A 119 25.12 27.50 23.77
CA ILE A 119 24.12 28.20 22.98
C ILE A 119 24.53 28.06 21.51
N THR A 120 23.61 27.83 20.63
CA THR A 120 23.83 27.86 19.18
C THR A 120 23.15 29.09 18.59
N LEU A 121 23.90 29.85 17.82
CA LEU A 121 23.41 30.94 16.98
C LEU A 121 23.11 30.38 15.59
N LEU A 122 21.95 30.70 15.07
CA LEU A 122 21.58 30.60 13.66
C LEU A 122 21.36 32.02 13.10
N ASP A 123 22.09 32.39 12.07
CA ASP A 123 22.01 33.71 11.42
C ASP A 123 22.02 33.51 9.90
N PRO A 124 20.92 32.97 9.32
CA PRO A 124 20.86 32.61 7.90
C PRO A 124 20.99 33.80 6.96
N ASP A 125 20.59 34.97 7.42
CA ASP A 125 20.62 36.20 6.63
C ASP A 125 21.82 37.11 6.96
N ASP A 126 22.78 36.58 7.74
CA ASP A 126 24.04 37.27 8.04
C ASP A 126 23.84 38.68 8.68
N ASN A 127 23.01 38.69 9.74
CA ASN A 127 22.61 39.93 10.42
C ASN A 127 23.57 40.37 11.52
N LEU A 128 24.39 39.46 12.03
CA LEU A 128 25.23 39.67 13.19
C LEU A 128 26.72 39.60 12.86
N LEU A 129 27.52 40.34 13.63
CA LEU A 129 28.96 40.17 13.78
C LEU A 129 29.19 39.44 15.10
N VAL A 130 30.07 38.43 15.13
CA VAL A 130 30.33 37.61 16.30
C VAL A 130 31.83 37.63 16.65
N ASP A 131 32.16 37.83 17.92
CA ASP A 131 33.53 37.72 18.44
C ASP A 131 33.77 36.26 18.86
N THR A 132 34.29 35.46 17.93
CA THR A 132 34.42 33.99 18.09
C THR A 132 35.61 33.54 18.89
N ASP A 133 36.69 34.37 18.97
CA ASP A 133 37.93 34.08 19.71
C ASP A 133 38.10 34.89 20.99
N PHE A 134 37.12 35.76 21.29
CA PHE A 134 37.06 36.61 22.48
C PHE A 134 38.18 37.66 22.56
N ASP A 135 38.69 38.13 21.41
CA ASP A 135 39.71 39.16 21.34
C ASP A 135 39.14 40.60 21.34
N GLY A 136 37.81 40.72 21.27
CA GLY A 136 37.09 41.98 21.24
C GLY A 136 36.92 42.53 19.83
N ILE A 137 37.34 41.81 18.81
CA ILE A 137 37.08 42.09 17.41
C ILE A 137 35.89 41.25 17.00
N TYR A 138 34.96 41.82 16.29
CA TYR A 138 33.73 41.15 15.86
C TYR A 138 33.86 40.82 14.36
N GLU A 139 33.86 39.54 14.05
CA GLU A 139 34.06 39.04 12.71
C GLU A 139 32.73 38.84 11.99
N ASP A 140 32.81 38.93 10.67
CA ASP A 140 31.77 38.58 9.76
C ASP A 140 31.91 37.09 9.38
N GLU A 141 31.49 36.21 10.30
CA GLU A 141 31.73 34.80 10.13
C GLU A 141 30.48 33.98 10.46
N THR A 142 29.86 33.37 9.73
CA THR A 142 29.07 32.19 10.10
C THR A 142 27.57 32.38 10.18
N LEU A 143 26.94 31.63 9.32
CA LEU A 143 25.52 31.29 9.40
C LEU A 143 25.18 30.55 10.71
N GLU A 144 26.17 29.96 11.40
CA GLU A 144 25.99 29.19 12.63
C GLU A 144 27.22 29.22 13.52
N TYR A 145 27.03 29.44 14.82
CA TYR A 145 28.09 29.44 15.83
C TYR A 145 27.63 28.89 17.17
N THR A 146 28.40 27.99 17.79
CA THR A 146 28.06 27.36 19.05
C THR A 146 29.11 27.64 20.13
N SER A 147 28.68 28.19 21.26
CA SER A 147 29.49 28.47 22.44
C SER A 147 28.62 28.60 23.67
N ASN A 148 29.17 28.47 24.87
CA ASN A 148 28.48 28.77 26.12
C ASN A 148 28.37 30.28 26.41
N GLU A 149 29.15 31.09 25.69
CA GLU A 149 29.11 32.55 25.66
C GLU A 149 29.23 33.01 24.22
N ILE A 150 28.24 33.77 23.75
CA ILE A 150 28.24 34.37 22.42
C ILE A 150 28.25 35.88 22.56
N ARG A 151 29.26 36.51 21.96
CA ARG A 151 29.40 37.96 21.89
C ARG A 151 29.06 38.42 20.50
N PHE A 152 28.12 39.35 20.38
CA PHE A 152 27.62 39.77 19.06
C PHE A 152 27.34 41.26 18.99
N LYS A 153 27.25 41.72 17.75
CA LYS A 153 26.76 43.05 17.33
C LYS A 153 25.87 42.94 16.12
N PHE A 154 24.99 43.88 15.96
CA PHE A 154 24.15 43.95 14.75
C PHE A 154 24.90 44.59 13.58
N LYS A 155 24.81 44.01 12.39
CA LYS A 155 25.27 44.60 11.12
C LYS A 155 24.24 45.59 10.55
N THR A 156 22.97 45.26 10.69
CA THR A 156 21.84 46.02 10.17
C THR A 156 20.79 46.21 11.25
N ARG A 157 19.76 47.02 10.95
CA ARG A 157 18.68 47.33 11.89
C ARG A 157 17.32 46.90 11.39
N THR A 158 17.21 46.33 10.23
CA THR A 158 15.93 46.00 9.60
C THR A 158 15.93 44.57 9.18
N ASP A 159 14.78 43.90 9.37
CA ASP A 159 14.52 42.54 8.93
C ASP A 159 15.51 41.49 9.52
N LEU A 160 15.70 41.56 10.84
CA LEU A 160 16.60 40.67 11.54
C LEU A 160 15.98 39.25 11.70
N THR A 161 16.67 38.26 11.20
CA THR A 161 16.24 36.85 11.22
C THR A 161 17.32 35.97 11.83
N TYR A 162 17.70 36.23 13.05
CA TYR A 162 18.62 35.39 13.78
C TYR A 162 17.92 34.71 14.96
N GLU A 163 18.44 33.58 15.38
CA GLU A 163 17.97 32.83 16.54
C GLU A 163 19.15 32.32 17.36
N PHE A 164 19.00 32.36 18.68
CA PHE A 164 19.86 31.65 19.62
C PHE A 164 19.02 30.60 20.31
N TYR A 165 19.48 29.37 20.32
CA TYR A 165 18.80 28.32 21.06
C TYR A 165 19.76 27.54 21.97
N SER A 166 19.22 27.00 23.04
CA SER A 166 19.98 26.24 24.01
C SER A 166 19.07 25.21 24.69
N TYR A 167 19.62 24.03 24.93
CA TYR A 167 18.90 22.91 25.50
C TYR A 167 19.31 22.67 26.96
N GLN A 168 18.34 22.25 27.79
CA GLN A 168 18.60 21.80 29.16
C GLN A 168 19.34 22.83 30.02
N ILE A 169 18.96 24.09 29.90
CA ILE A 169 19.55 25.18 30.66
C ILE A 169 18.63 25.66 31.78
N ASP A 170 19.22 26.12 32.87
CA ASP A 170 18.50 26.72 33.99
C ASP A 170 18.10 28.18 33.70
N GLY A 171 18.67 28.77 32.64
CA GLY A 171 18.39 30.14 32.23
C GLY A 171 19.41 30.77 31.30
N LEU A 172 19.26 32.06 31.05
CA LEU A 172 20.15 32.87 30.20
C LEU A 172 20.58 34.14 30.92
N SER A 173 21.79 34.61 30.62
CA SER A 173 22.24 35.94 30.99
C SER A 173 22.53 36.76 29.74
N LEU A 174 21.84 37.88 29.57
CA LEU A 174 22.09 38.88 28.53
C LEU A 174 22.80 40.07 29.14
N THR A 175 23.95 40.45 28.57
CA THR A 175 24.63 41.69 28.88
C THR A 175 24.56 42.63 27.67
N HIS A 176 24.00 43.78 27.84
CA HIS A 176 23.97 44.85 26.87
C HIS A 176 25.00 45.93 27.23
N ASN A 177 26.02 46.05 26.43
CA ASN A 177 27.10 47.03 26.59
C ASN A 177 26.89 48.20 25.62
N TYR A 178 26.99 49.40 26.12
CA TYR A 178 26.92 50.60 25.33
C TYR A 178 28.05 51.51 25.69
N SER A 179 28.84 51.93 24.69
CA SER A 179 30.02 52.77 24.84
C SER A 179 30.03 53.82 23.73
N ASN A 180 29.20 54.85 23.85
CA ASN A 180 29.22 55.96 22.92
C ASN A 180 28.82 57.25 23.59
N VAL A 181 29.81 57.91 24.22
CA VAL A 181 29.64 59.20 24.91
C VAL A 181 29.22 60.36 24.02
N ASN A 182 29.23 60.20 22.70
CA ASN A 182 28.84 61.22 21.73
C ASN A 182 27.43 60.96 21.11
N ALA A 183 26.79 59.87 21.46
CA ALA A 183 25.45 59.57 20.98
C ALA A 183 24.40 60.54 21.53
N THR A 184 23.43 60.88 20.73
CA THR A 184 22.35 61.82 21.07
C THR A 184 20.98 61.16 21.23
N GLY A 185 20.92 59.82 21.21
CA GLY A 185 19.70 59.05 21.30
C GLY A 185 19.79 57.92 22.30
N GLU A 186 18.67 57.50 22.82
CA GLU A 186 18.52 56.27 23.61
C GLU A 186 18.64 55.06 22.68
N SER A 187 19.18 53.97 23.18
CA SER A 187 19.19 52.70 22.46
C SER A 187 18.37 51.68 23.21
N VAL A 188 17.53 51.00 22.47
CA VAL A 188 16.57 50.01 23.00
C VAL A 188 16.76 48.70 22.26
N TYR A 189 16.89 47.63 23.00
CA TYR A 189 16.91 46.26 22.48
C TYR A 189 15.79 45.46 23.14
N VAL A 190 14.96 44.84 22.31
CA VAL A 190 13.78 44.05 22.75
C VAL A 190 13.87 42.63 22.23
N PRO A 191 14.58 41.74 22.92
CA PRO A 191 14.61 40.35 22.56
C PRO A 191 13.30 39.62 22.90
N VAL A 192 12.95 38.66 22.08
CA VAL A 192 11.90 37.67 22.39
C VAL A 192 12.55 36.45 22.96
N VAL A 193 12.05 35.99 24.10
CA VAL A 193 12.48 34.74 24.72
C VAL A 193 11.33 33.76 24.72
N ASN A 194 11.40 32.77 23.89
CA ASN A 194 10.45 31.67 23.84
C ASN A 194 11.05 30.47 24.55
N ILE A 195 10.22 29.64 25.08
CA ILE A 195 10.63 28.36 25.61
C ILE A 195 10.06 27.30 24.69
N LYS A 196 10.94 26.43 24.26
CA LYS A 196 10.58 25.19 23.67
C LYS A 196 10.44 24.20 24.81
N ASP A 197 9.25 23.67 25.01
CA ASP A 197 9.06 22.60 25.99
C ASP A 197 9.94 21.43 25.59
N TYR A 198 10.92 21.13 26.43
CA TYR A 198 11.92 20.13 26.11
C TYR A 198 11.57 18.75 26.63
N ILE A 199 10.46 18.64 27.33
CA ILE A 199 9.95 17.36 27.84
C ILE A 199 8.90 16.86 26.86
N LEU A 200 9.22 16.82 25.60
CA LEU A 200 8.54 15.90 24.71
C LEU A 200 9.15 14.53 24.98
N ASN A 201 8.40 13.76 25.70
CA ASN A 201 8.53 12.34 25.85
C ASN A 201 7.09 11.86 25.60
N THR A 202 6.79 11.73 24.33
CA THR A 202 5.43 11.54 23.83
C THR A 202 4.84 10.21 24.32
N ASP A 203 5.65 9.18 24.39
CA ASP A 203 5.24 7.83 24.82
C ASP A 203 5.42 7.56 26.31
N SER A 204 6.02 8.51 27.05
CA SER A 204 6.38 8.35 28.48
C SER A 204 7.44 7.26 28.74
N SER A 205 8.33 7.00 27.78
CA SER A 205 9.50 6.14 27.91
C SER A 205 10.57 6.75 28.83
N ASP A 206 11.74 6.10 28.96
CA ASP A 206 12.88 6.64 29.69
C ASP A 206 13.73 7.62 28.83
N GLU A 207 13.44 7.70 27.52
CA GLU A 207 14.13 8.55 26.54
C GLU A 207 13.24 9.73 26.13
N LEU A 208 13.83 10.85 25.74
CA LEU A 208 13.13 12.02 25.22
C LEU A 208 13.04 11.89 23.71
N ASP A 209 12.01 12.46 23.09
CA ASP A 209 11.79 12.41 21.63
C ASP A 209 13.08 12.68 20.84
N MET A 210 13.88 13.66 21.24
CA MET A 210 15.15 13.99 20.58
C MET A 210 16.27 12.92 20.71
N TYR A 211 16.05 11.82 21.37
CA TYR A 211 16.93 10.67 21.51
C TYR A 211 16.25 9.37 21.12
N ASP A 212 14.99 9.43 20.81
CA ASP A 212 14.11 8.32 20.52
C ASP A 212 13.84 8.29 19.02
N TYR A 213 13.98 7.15 18.38
CA TYR A 213 13.68 6.97 16.95
C TYR A 213 12.19 6.67 16.68
N ASP A 214 11.40 6.50 17.74
CA ASP A 214 9.99 6.14 17.70
C ASP A 214 9.30 6.83 18.89
N SER A 215 9.22 8.16 18.81
CA SER A 215 8.82 9.06 19.92
C SER A 215 7.46 8.77 20.51
N ASP A 216 6.53 8.20 19.75
CA ASP A 216 5.18 7.86 20.21
C ASP A 216 5.00 6.36 20.49
N ASN A 217 6.03 5.55 20.20
CA ASN A 217 6.13 4.11 20.44
C ASN A 217 5.01 3.30 19.76
N ASP A 218 4.66 3.69 18.56
CA ASP A 218 3.65 2.99 17.74
C ASP A 218 4.27 1.94 16.81
N GLY A 219 5.61 1.90 16.72
CA GLY A 219 6.40 0.99 15.92
C GLY A 219 6.70 1.50 14.51
N CYS A 220 6.43 2.77 14.25
CA CYS A 220 6.85 3.50 13.07
C CYS A 220 7.95 4.49 13.45
N PHE A 221 9.07 4.49 12.75
CA PHE A 221 10.15 5.43 13.06
C PHE A 221 9.80 6.86 12.69
N ASP A 222 10.18 7.80 13.53
CA ASP A 222 9.94 9.24 13.41
C ASP A 222 10.39 9.81 12.06
N VAL A 223 11.53 9.36 11.56
CA VAL A 223 12.06 9.72 10.23
C VAL A 223 11.04 9.47 9.11
N ILE A 224 10.31 8.35 9.16
CA ILE A 224 9.30 7.98 8.16
C ILE A 224 8.05 8.83 8.35
N GLU A 225 7.63 9.05 9.58
CA GLU A 225 6.44 9.83 9.93
C GLU A 225 6.62 11.32 9.65
N ALA A 226 7.84 11.81 9.76
CA ALA A 226 8.21 13.16 9.33
C ALA A 226 8.16 13.35 7.81
N GLY A 227 7.98 12.25 7.05
CA GLY A 227 7.96 12.25 5.58
C GLY A 227 9.34 12.21 4.95
N TYR A 228 10.36 11.80 5.71
CA TYR A 228 11.74 11.65 5.24
C TYR A 228 12.02 10.23 4.78
N VAL A 229 13.22 10.01 4.24
CA VAL A 229 13.63 8.71 3.70
C VAL A 229 14.56 8.01 4.69
N ASP A 230 14.13 6.83 5.14
CA ASP A 230 14.94 5.82 5.78
C ASP A 230 15.11 4.66 4.79
N GLY A 231 16.30 4.59 4.17
CA GLY A 231 16.52 3.66 3.05
C GLY A 231 16.90 2.25 3.47
N ASP A 232 17.40 2.06 4.70
CA ASP A 232 17.86 0.77 5.24
C ASP A 232 17.06 0.30 6.46
N GLY A 233 16.12 1.12 6.95
CA GLY A 233 15.18 0.72 7.99
C GLY A 233 15.77 0.74 9.40
N ASP A 234 16.74 1.63 9.66
CA ASP A 234 17.42 1.73 10.96
C ASP A 234 16.93 2.91 11.84
N GLY A 235 15.91 3.66 11.36
CA GLY A 235 15.35 4.83 12.04
C GLY A 235 16.17 6.11 11.83
N ILE A 236 17.21 6.07 11.02
CA ILE A 236 18.10 7.20 10.74
C ILE A 236 17.84 7.74 9.33
N PHE A 237 17.90 9.05 9.16
CA PHE A 237 17.69 9.68 7.87
C PHE A 237 18.70 9.22 6.81
N GLY A 238 18.23 8.75 5.66
CA GLY A 238 19.01 8.42 4.49
C GLY A 238 19.25 6.94 4.25
N GLU A 239 20.34 6.60 3.54
CA GLU A 239 20.76 5.22 3.29
C GLU A 239 22.11 4.96 3.95
N GLY A 240 22.16 4.08 4.94
CA GLY A 240 23.38 3.62 5.60
C GLY A 240 23.96 4.59 6.64
N ILE A 241 25.10 4.25 7.18
CA ILE A 241 25.73 4.96 8.29
C ILE A 241 26.05 6.41 7.88
N PRO A 242 25.59 7.42 8.64
CA PRO A 242 25.90 8.82 8.38
C PRO A 242 27.40 9.06 8.24
N THR A 243 27.82 9.65 7.14
CA THR A 243 29.22 9.98 6.93
C THR A 243 29.54 11.34 7.53
N ILE A 244 30.58 11.37 8.37
CA ILE A 244 31.11 12.64 8.87
C ILE A 244 32.01 13.23 7.80
N ASP A 245 31.69 14.41 7.30
CA ASP A 245 32.62 15.14 6.42
C ASP A 245 33.86 15.59 7.20
N ASN A 246 34.98 14.95 6.89
CA ASN A 246 36.29 15.31 7.44
C ASN A 246 37.02 16.36 6.57
N GLY A 247 36.32 17.02 5.65
CA GLY A 247 36.86 17.92 4.65
C GLY A 247 37.27 19.29 5.19
N GLY A 248 38.43 19.37 5.86
CA GLY A 248 39.11 20.61 6.17
C GLY A 248 38.71 21.30 7.47
N VAL A 249 39.48 22.33 7.85
CA VAL A 249 39.36 23.08 9.12
C VAL A 249 38.05 23.85 9.32
N THR A 250 37.20 23.88 8.32
CA THR A 250 35.88 24.54 8.37
C THR A 250 34.73 23.56 8.55
N SER A 251 34.93 22.29 8.25
CA SER A 251 33.90 21.26 8.46
C SER A 251 34.07 20.65 9.88
N ARG A 252 33.26 21.11 10.78
CA ARG A 252 33.32 20.76 12.21
C ARG A 252 32.63 19.42 12.52
N GLY A 253 32.80 18.40 11.69
CA GLY A 253 32.15 17.08 11.89
C GLY A 253 30.66 17.13 11.63
N GLN A 254 30.26 17.91 10.66
CA GLN A 254 28.88 17.99 10.16
C GLN A 254 28.51 16.64 9.54
N ILE A 255 27.43 16.09 9.99
CA ILE A 255 26.83 14.95 9.30
C ILE A 255 26.31 15.48 7.98
N VAL A 256 26.87 15.01 6.87
CA VAL A 256 26.42 15.39 5.54
C VAL A 256 25.57 14.25 5.01
N PHE A 257 24.27 14.43 5.08
CA PHE A 257 23.37 13.71 4.22
C PHE A 257 23.19 14.53 2.93
N PRO A 258 23.37 13.96 1.75
CA PRO A 258 22.85 14.59 0.54
C PRO A 258 21.34 14.76 0.75
N ASP A 259 20.83 15.95 0.66
CA ASP A 259 19.40 16.27 0.80
C ASP A 259 18.86 16.53 2.24
N TYR A 260 19.71 16.50 3.29
CA TYR A 260 19.31 16.95 4.62
C TYR A 260 19.09 18.46 4.65
N ASP A 261 17.88 18.88 4.95
CA ASP A 261 17.51 20.26 5.20
C ASP A 261 17.01 20.44 6.64
N PRO A 262 17.82 20.94 7.56
CA PRO A 262 17.43 21.13 8.96
C PRO A 262 16.31 22.16 9.16
N SER A 263 15.93 22.90 8.11
CA SER A 263 14.82 23.84 8.12
C SER A 263 13.53 23.22 7.55
N ALA A 264 13.59 21.99 7.04
CA ALA A 264 12.41 21.31 6.56
C ALA A 264 11.48 21.01 7.75
N GLU A 265 10.22 21.41 7.61
CA GLU A 265 9.21 21.13 8.62
C GLU A 265 8.73 19.68 8.47
N PRO A 266 8.73 18.85 9.55
CA PRO A 266 8.22 17.50 9.51
C PRO A 266 6.74 17.47 9.10
N ALA A 267 6.29 16.34 8.58
CA ALA A 267 4.90 16.14 8.20
C ALA A 267 3.97 16.24 9.42
N LYS A 268 2.81 16.86 9.24
CA LYS A 268 1.83 17.10 10.30
C LYS A 268 0.40 16.95 9.80
N ASP A 269 -0.50 16.70 10.73
CA ASP A 269 -1.92 16.59 10.48
C ASP A 269 -2.61 17.97 10.28
N ASN A 270 -3.91 17.93 9.98
CA ASN A 270 -4.71 19.16 9.81
C ASN A 270 -4.93 19.97 11.11
N ALA A 271 -4.60 19.40 12.27
CA ALA A 271 -4.67 20.04 13.56
C ALA A 271 -3.34 20.67 14.00
N ASP A 272 -2.32 20.67 13.12
CA ASP A 272 -0.98 21.21 13.36
C ASP A 272 -0.15 20.37 14.36
N THR A 273 -0.46 19.07 14.47
CA THR A 273 0.31 18.09 15.26
C THR A 273 1.20 17.28 14.33
N TYR A 274 2.47 17.10 14.68
CA TYR A 274 3.40 16.28 13.90
C TYR A 274 3.03 14.81 14.04
N TYR A 275 3.16 14.05 12.94
CA TYR A 275 2.80 12.63 12.95
C TYR A 275 3.69 11.83 13.89
N PHE A 276 4.99 12.11 14.00
CA PHE A 276 5.91 11.45 14.92
C PHE A 276 5.59 11.66 16.42
N GLN A 277 4.61 12.50 16.74
CA GLN A 277 4.14 12.75 18.11
C GLN A 277 2.74 12.18 18.36
N LYS A 278 2.23 11.39 17.45
CA LYS A 278 0.85 10.94 17.48
C LYS A 278 0.77 9.45 17.20
N VAL A 279 0.51 8.67 18.24
CA VAL A 279 0.35 7.21 18.13
C VAL A 279 -0.61 6.85 17.02
N GLY A 280 -0.10 6.24 15.96
CA GLY A 280 -0.86 5.67 14.86
C GLY A 280 -1.26 4.22 15.15
N GLU A 281 -2.26 3.72 14.46
CA GLU A 281 -2.58 2.29 14.48
C GLU A 281 -2.12 1.65 13.16
N PRO A 282 -1.18 0.67 13.20
CA PRO A 282 -0.76 0.00 11.99
C PRO A 282 -1.94 -0.69 11.30
N PRO A 283 -2.11 -0.53 9.99
CA PRO A 283 -3.13 -1.24 9.26
C PRO A 283 -2.86 -2.75 9.32
N VAL A 284 -3.87 -3.54 9.66
CA VAL A 284 -3.75 -4.99 9.74
C VAL A 284 -4.18 -5.63 8.42
N ILE A 285 -3.26 -6.30 7.76
CA ILE A 285 -3.56 -7.12 6.57
C ILE A 285 -4.32 -8.36 7.05
N SER A 286 -5.65 -8.33 6.95
CA SER A 286 -6.55 -9.40 7.39
C SER A 286 -6.68 -10.53 6.36
N THR A 287 -6.45 -10.23 5.09
CA THR A 287 -6.50 -11.20 3.99
C THR A 287 -5.41 -10.89 2.98
N GLN A 288 -4.54 -11.86 2.75
CA GLN A 288 -3.50 -11.78 1.71
C GLN A 288 -4.13 -11.92 0.32
N PRO A 289 -3.61 -11.23 -0.71
CA PRO A 289 -4.03 -11.47 -2.07
C PRO A 289 -3.80 -12.93 -2.45
N GLN A 290 -4.75 -13.49 -3.18
CA GLN A 290 -4.63 -14.86 -3.69
C GLN A 290 -4.06 -14.85 -5.11
N SER A 291 -3.32 -15.88 -5.47
CA SER A 291 -2.86 -16.06 -6.85
C SER A 291 -4.06 -16.11 -7.81
N ALA A 292 -3.92 -15.47 -8.94
CA ALA A 292 -4.94 -15.39 -9.97
C ALA A 292 -4.57 -16.22 -11.21
N ILE A 293 -5.56 -16.70 -11.91
CA ILE A 293 -5.40 -17.49 -13.12
C ILE A 293 -6.15 -16.79 -14.26
N ALA A 294 -5.41 -16.47 -15.31
CA ALA A 294 -5.95 -16.03 -16.58
C ALA A 294 -6.09 -17.23 -17.49
N CYS A 295 -7.30 -17.65 -17.76
CA CYS A 295 -7.57 -18.87 -18.53
C CYS A 295 -7.33 -18.73 -20.05
N GLU A 296 -7.12 -17.53 -20.52
CA GLU A 296 -6.72 -17.22 -21.90
C GLU A 296 -6.06 -15.85 -21.96
N VAL A 297 -5.19 -15.69 -22.94
CA VAL A 297 -4.58 -14.40 -23.26
C VAL A 297 -5.66 -13.39 -23.63
N GLY A 298 -5.52 -12.15 -23.15
CA GLY A 298 -6.51 -11.09 -23.35
C GLY A 298 -7.62 -11.03 -22.29
N SER A 299 -7.69 -12.00 -21.39
CA SER A 299 -8.64 -11.98 -20.26
C SER A 299 -8.27 -10.95 -19.20
N SER A 300 -9.11 -10.79 -18.19
CA SER A 300 -8.89 -9.89 -17.06
C SER A 300 -8.87 -10.66 -15.75
N VAL A 301 -7.99 -10.26 -14.83
CA VAL A 301 -7.89 -10.84 -13.48
C VAL A 301 -7.86 -9.76 -12.42
N GLU A 302 -8.16 -10.14 -11.19
CA GLU A 302 -8.15 -9.25 -10.03
C GLU A 302 -7.34 -9.85 -8.89
N PHE A 303 -6.56 -8.98 -8.21
CA PHE A 303 -5.92 -9.28 -6.94
C PHE A 303 -6.56 -8.41 -5.87
N LYS A 304 -6.94 -9.01 -4.76
CA LYS A 304 -7.62 -8.30 -3.68
C LYS A 304 -6.93 -8.54 -2.35
N VAL A 305 -6.70 -7.45 -1.59
CA VAL A 305 -6.21 -7.46 -0.22
C VAL A 305 -7.35 -7.08 0.74
N GLY A 306 -7.39 -7.71 1.90
CA GLY A 306 -8.26 -7.28 2.98
C GLY A 306 -7.45 -6.56 4.05
N VAL A 307 -7.84 -5.34 4.39
CA VAL A 307 -7.19 -4.52 5.41
C VAL A 307 -8.21 -4.11 6.45
N THR A 308 -7.79 -4.13 7.72
CA THR A 308 -8.59 -3.64 8.85
C THR A 308 -7.84 -2.47 9.48
N THR A 309 -8.46 -1.31 9.47
CA THR A 309 -8.00 -0.08 10.11
C THR A 309 -9.17 0.84 10.39
N ASN A 310 -8.99 1.81 11.28
CA ASN A 310 -9.96 2.88 11.53
C ASN A 310 -9.74 4.11 10.65
N ASP A 311 -8.60 4.19 9.96
CA ASP A 311 -8.12 5.33 9.20
C ASP A 311 -8.22 5.12 7.69
N ASN A 312 -7.99 6.18 6.92
CA ASN A 312 -7.92 6.06 5.47
C ASN A 312 -6.71 5.22 5.07
N THR A 313 -6.97 4.17 4.30
CA THR A 313 -5.92 3.28 3.83
C THR A 313 -5.31 3.80 2.54
N ILE A 314 -3.99 3.80 2.48
CA ILE A 314 -3.18 4.11 1.31
C ILE A 314 -2.63 2.80 0.76
N TYR A 315 -2.88 2.53 -0.52
CA TYR A 315 -2.41 1.31 -1.19
C TYR A 315 -1.39 1.66 -2.26
N SER A 316 -0.38 0.82 -2.41
CA SER A 316 0.57 0.85 -3.51
C SER A 316 0.83 -0.57 -3.98
N TRP A 317 0.39 -0.91 -5.20
CA TRP A 317 0.64 -2.22 -5.80
C TRP A 317 1.96 -2.26 -6.55
N PHE A 318 2.61 -3.42 -6.48
CA PHE A 318 3.88 -3.71 -7.14
C PHE A 318 3.81 -5.05 -7.85
N TYR A 319 4.60 -5.18 -8.91
CA TYR A 319 4.85 -6.46 -9.55
C TYR A 319 6.35 -6.72 -9.69
N ALA A 320 6.71 -8.01 -9.72
CA ALA A 320 8.03 -8.47 -10.10
C ALA A 320 7.87 -9.52 -11.20
N THR A 321 8.75 -9.47 -12.21
CA THR A 321 8.67 -10.42 -13.32
C THR A 321 9.17 -11.80 -12.90
N SER A 322 8.67 -12.85 -13.55
CA SER A 322 9.15 -14.23 -13.32
C SER A 322 10.65 -14.39 -13.55
N SER A 323 11.24 -13.57 -14.44
CA SER A 323 12.69 -13.56 -14.73
C SER A 323 13.53 -12.79 -13.69
N ASP A 324 12.94 -11.85 -12.96
CA ASP A 324 13.60 -11.06 -11.91
C ASP A 324 12.65 -10.87 -10.70
N PRO A 325 12.46 -11.93 -9.89
CA PRO A 325 11.42 -11.98 -8.88
C PRO A 325 11.71 -11.14 -7.61
N ASN A 326 12.87 -10.50 -7.52
CA ASN A 326 13.26 -9.64 -6.40
C ASN A 326 13.23 -8.15 -6.76
N ASN A 327 13.03 -7.81 -8.03
CA ASN A 327 12.97 -6.43 -8.49
C ASN A 327 11.51 -5.97 -8.59
N TRP A 328 11.03 -5.31 -7.55
CA TRP A 328 9.66 -4.85 -7.44
C TRP A 328 9.48 -3.50 -8.14
N ILE A 329 8.54 -3.45 -9.05
CA ILE A 329 8.20 -2.28 -9.85
C ILE A 329 6.83 -1.78 -9.42
N LYS A 330 6.73 -0.51 -9.03
CA LYS A 330 5.46 0.12 -8.66
C LYS A 330 4.51 0.16 -9.85
N ILE A 331 3.25 -0.19 -9.62
CA ILE A 331 2.20 -0.17 -10.63
C ILE A 331 1.50 1.19 -10.59
N GLU A 332 1.35 1.78 -11.78
CA GLU A 332 0.55 2.97 -12.00
C GLU A 332 -0.64 2.62 -12.90
N ASP A 333 -1.79 3.25 -12.66
CA ASP A 333 -2.99 3.04 -13.49
C ASP A 333 -2.74 3.41 -14.95
N ASN A 334 -3.13 2.53 -15.86
CA ASN A 334 -3.00 2.69 -17.30
C ASN A 334 -4.05 1.84 -18.03
N THR A 335 -3.85 1.51 -19.31
CA THR A 335 -4.79 0.67 -20.06
C THR A 335 -4.80 -0.80 -19.64
N GLN A 336 -3.72 -1.28 -19.01
CA GLN A 336 -3.55 -2.67 -18.58
C GLN A 336 -3.82 -2.83 -17.08
N TYR A 337 -3.44 -1.84 -16.26
CA TYR A 337 -3.59 -1.86 -14.81
C TYR A 337 -4.57 -0.79 -14.37
N SER A 338 -5.46 -1.13 -13.44
CA SER A 338 -6.36 -0.18 -12.77
C SER A 338 -6.56 -0.57 -11.31
N GLY A 339 -6.79 0.43 -10.47
CA GLY A 339 -6.94 0.24 -9.03
C GLY A 339 -5.62 0.11 -8.29
N SER A 340 -4.50 0.64 -8.83
CA SER A 340 -3.16 0.57 -8.24
C SER A 340 -3.08 1.20 -6.83
N ASN A 341 -4.03 2.03 -6.46
CA ASN A 341 -4.16 2.73 -5.15
C ASN A 341 -5.43 2.32 -4.40
N THR A 342 -5.97 1.14 -4.66
CA THR A 342 -7.15 0.61 -3.97
C THR A 342 -6.89 -0.80 -3.41
N ASP A 343 -7.84 -1.35 -2.67
CA ASP A 343 -7.77 -2.71 -2.15
C ASP A 343 -7.80 -3.80 -3.24
N THR A 344 -8.09 -3.41 -4.47
CA THR A 344 -8.26 -4.34 -5.59
C THR A 344 -7.50 -3.83 -6.82
N LEU A 345 -6.51 -4.60 -7.25
CA LEU A 345 -5.80 -4.39 -8.51
C LEU A 345 -6.45 -5.22 -9.60
N THR A 346 -6.87 -4.59 -10.69
CA THR A 346 -7.37 -5.25 -11.89
C THR A 346 -6.32 -5.19 -12.99
N ILE A 347 -6.02 -6.33 -13.60
CA ILE A 347 -5.16 -6.46 -14.77
C ILE A 347 -6.04 -6.83 -15.96
N SER A 348 -6.12 -5.96 -16.96
CA SER A 348 -6.85 -6.17 -18.20
C SER A 348 -5.90 -6.59 -19.31
N ASP A 349 -6.43 -7.32 -20.31
CA ASP A 349 -5.64 -7.76 -21.47
C ASP A 349 -4.34 -8.48 -21.06
N VAL A 350 -4.49 -9.52 -20.23
CA VAL A 350 -3.38 -10.32 -19.71
C VAL A 350 -2.61 -10.96 -20.87
N GLN A 351 -1.29 -10.87 -20.86
CA GLN A 351 -0.41 -11.40 -21.88
C GLN A 351 0.39 -12.60 -21.36
N ILE A 352 0.80 -13.52 -22.24
CA ILE A 352 1.52 -14.74 -21.88
C ILE A 352 2.86 -14.45 -21.19
N GLU A 353 3.50 -13.32 -21.51
CA GLU A 353 4.76 -12.88 -20.89
C GLU A 353 4.59 -12.51 -19.40
N MET A 354 3.35 -12.37 -18.93
CA MET A 354 3.04 -12.10 -17.53
C MET A 354 2.94 -13.38 -16.70
N ASP A 355 3.05 -14.57 -17.32
CA ASP A 355 3.01 -15.83 -16.60
C ASP A 355 4.14 -15.94 -15.58
N GLY A 356 3.77 -16.32 -14.35
CA GLY A 356 4.68 -16.41 -13.22
C GLY A 356 5.10 -15.08 -12.60
N ASN A 357 4.57 -13.93 -13.06
CA ASN A 357 4.80 -12.65 -12.40
C ASN A 357 4.19 -12.68 -10.99
N LYS A 358 4.90 -12.03 -10.06
CA LYS A 358 4.47 -11.88 -8.68
C LYS A 358 3.86 -10.50 -8.45
N TYR A 359 2.93 -10.44 -7.52
CA TYR A 359 2.24 -9.20 -7.12
C TYR A 359 2.23 -9.07 -5.61
N ARG A 360 2.43 -7.85 -5.13
CA ARG A 360 2.26 -7.50 -3.72
C ARG A 360 1.67 -6.11 -3.59
N VAL A 361 1.11 -5.82 -2.44
CA VAL A 361 0.66 -4.48 -2.09
C VAL A 361 1.32 -4.02 -0.79
N GLU A 362 1.74 -2.79 -0.80
CA GLU A 362 2.18 -2.03 0.35
C GLU A 362 1.02 -1.18 0.84
N VAL A 363 0.82 -1.18 2.16
CA VAL A 363 -0.33 -0.55 2.81
C VAL A 363 0.16 0.32 3.95
N SER A 364 -0.30 1.57 3.98
CA SER A 364 -0.14 2.49 5.10
C SER A 364 -1.46 3.22 5.36
N THR A 365 -1.49 4.14 6.31
CA THR A 365 -2.64 5.01 6.54
C THR A 365 -2.22 6.48 6.57
N ASP A 366 -3.18 7.39 6.61
CA ASP A 366 -2.88 8.82 6.77
C ASP A 366 -2.24 9.15 8.13
N GLU A 367 -2.46 8.30 9.15
CA GLU A 367 -1.98 8.50 10.52
C GLU A 367 -0.86 7.52 10.93
N TYR A 368 -0.55 6.53 10.10
CA TYR A 368 0.55 5.58 10.28
C TYR A 368 1.29 5.41 8.96
N ALA A 369 2.41 6.07 8.83
CA ALA A 369 3.19 6.17 7.59
C ALA A 369 3.97 4.89 7.25
N CYS A 370 4.31 4.09 8.26
CA CYS A 370 5.08 2.87 8.07
C CYS A 370 4.32 1.81 7.27
N ILE A 371 5.02 1.25 6.31
CA ILE A 371 4.44 0.36 5.31
C ILE A 371 4.26 -1.05 5.87
N GLN A 372 3.05 -1.58 5.78
CA GLN A 372 2.77 -3.01 5.93
C GLN A 372 2.74 -3.65 4.54
N THR A 373 3.52 -4.69 4.33
CA THR A 373 3.62 -5.34 3.02
C THR A 373 2.98 -6.73 3.07
N THR A 374 2.23 -7.08 2.03
CA THR A 374 1.76 -8.46 1.85
C THR A 374 2.93 -9.42 1.58
N ASN A 375 2.68 -10.73 1.73
CA ASN A 375 3.68 -11.72 1.37
C ASN A 375 3.97 -11.73 -0.13
N ASP A 376 5.09 -12.34 -0.53
CA ASP A 376 5.57 -12.41 -1.92
C ASP A 376 5.08 -13.67 -2.67
N ASP A 377 4.06 -14.36 -2.14
CA ASP A 377 3.61 -15.67 -2.67
C ASP A 377 2.52 -15.54 -3.74
N THR A 378 1.95 -14.33 -3.91
CA THR A 378 0.88 -14.07 -4.88
C THR A 378 1.44 -14.06 -6.30
N THR A 379 0.95 -14.96 -7.15
CA THR A 379 1.40 -15.11 -8.53
C THR A 379 0.25 -15.04 -9.53
N LEU A 380 0.55 -14.59 -10.74
CA LEU A 380 -0.33 -14.71 -11.90
C LEU A 380 0.07 -15.94 -12.71
N ILE A 381 -0.90 -16.80 -13.00
CA ILE A 381 -0.76 -17.91 -13.93
C ILE A 381 -1.54 -17.56 -15.19
N VAL A 382 -0.91 -17.73 -16.35
CA VAL A 382 -1.54 -17.41 -17.65
C VAL A 382 -1.56 -18.65 -18.52
N GLU A 383 -2.76 -19.07 -18.93
CA GLU A 383 -2.94 -20.09 -19.96
C GLU A 383 -3.04 -19.40 -21.32
N GLU A 384 -2.45 -20.01 -22.35
CA GLU A 384 -2.46 -19.45 -23.71
C GLU A 384 -3.88 -19.40 -24.27
N SER A 385 -4.69 -20.42 -23.96
CA SER A 385 -6.08 -20.57 -24.39
C SER A 385 -6.86 -21.48 -23.45
N LEU A 386 -8.18 -21.41 -23.55
CA LEU A 386 -9.06 -22.38 -22.88
C LEU A 386 -8.76 -23.82 -23.34
N PRO A 387 -9.06 -24.85 -22.51
CA PRO A 387 -9.00 -26.24 -22.91
C PRO A 387 -9.79 -26.50 -24.19
N THR A 388 -9.27 -27.35 -25.05
CA THR A 388 -9.96 -27.72 -26.29
C THR A 388 -11.04 -28.76 -26.00
N ALA A 389 -12.23 -28.57 -26.54
CA ALA A 389 -13.30 -29.56 -26.57
C ALA A 389 -13.62 -29.89 -28.03
N ASN A 390 -13.07 -30.98 -28.55
CA ASN A 390 -13.30 -31.38 -29.93
C ASN A 390 -14.72 -31.90 -30.11
N GLN A 391 -15.36 -31.50 -31.21
CA GLN A 391 -16.72 -31.93 -31.56
C GLN A 391 -16.74 -33.41 -31.83
N VAL A 392 -17.69 -34.12 -31.21
CA VAL A 392 -17.99 -35.53 -31.47
C VAL A 392 -19.32 -35.68 -32.20
N ASP A 393 -19.52 -36.83 -32.83
CA ASP A 393 -20.79 -37.18 -33.45
C ASP A 393 -21.86 -37.45 -32.38
N ASP A 394 -23.16 -37.31 -32.76
CA ASP A 394 -24.28 -37.71 -31.94
C ASP A 394 -24.25 -39.21 -31.60
N VAL A 395 -24.58 -39.56 -30.38
CA VAL A 395 -24.63 -40.98 -29.92
C VAL A 395 -26.05 -41.52 -30.16
N ILE A 396 -26.14 -42.51 -31.02
CA ILE A 396 -27.42 -43.10 -31.36
C ILE A 396 -27.51 -44.52 -30.77
N LEU A 397 -28.50 -44.77 -29.94
CA LEU A 397 -28.83 -46.11 -29.45
C LEU A 397 -30.28 -46.44 -29.82
N CYS A 398 -30.56 -47.76 -29.95
CA CYS A 398 -31.92 -48.20 -30.17
C CYS A 398 -32.72 -48.18 -28.86
N ASP A 399 -33.99 -47.88 -28.94
CA ASP A 399 -34.96 -47.95 -27.84
C ASP A 399 -34.98 -49.37 -27.25
N ASP A 400 -35.15 -49.46 -25.95
CA ASP A 400 -35.18 -50.73 -25.24
C ASP A 400 -36.15 -50.65 -24.04
N ASN A 401 -36.32 -51.76 -23.31
CA ASN A 401 -37.15 -51.82 -22.13
C ASN A 401 -36.41 -51.47 -20.82
N SER A 402 -35.26 -50.81 -20.88
CA SER A 402 -34.52 -50.43 -19.68
C SER A 402 -35.18 -49.30 -18.89
N VAL A 403 -35.90 -48.41 -19.59
CA VAL A 403 -36.74 -47.38 -19.01
C VAL A 403 -38.06 -47.32 -19.83
N GLY A 404 -39.19 -47.52 -19.17
CA GLY A 404 -40.48 -47.45 -19.87
C GLY A 404 -40.76 -48.65 -20.82
N ASN A 405 -40.95 -48.38 -22.10
CA ASN A 405 -41.16 -49.38 -23.15
C ASN A 405 -40.27 -49.07 -24.37
N ASP A 406 -40.14 -50.02 -25.28
CA ASP A 406 -39.23 -49.99 -26.41
C ASP A 406 -39.65 -49.07 -27.60
N THR A 407 -40.58 -48.18 -27.35
CA THR A 407 -41.07 -47.19 -28.34
C THR A 407 -41.30 -45.79 -27.78
N ASP A 408 -40.91 -45.56 -26.52
CA ASP A 408 -41.16 -44.26 -25.86
C ASP A 408 -40.01 -43.26 -25.97
N GLY A 409 -38.87 -43.68 -26.55
CA GLY A 409 -37.68 -42.86 -26.74
C GLY A 409 -36.85 -42.64 -25.49
N LEU A 410 -37.01 -43.50 -24.44
CA LEU A 410 -36.28 -43.43 -23.19
C LEU A 410 -35.46 -44.72 -22.97
N ILE A 411 -34.17 -44.56 -22.72
CA ILE A 411 -33.29 -45.66 -22.39
C ILE A 411 -32.42 -45.36 -21.16
N GLY A 412 -31.98 -46.38 -20.44
CA GLY A 412 -31.20 -46.27 -19.23
C GLY A 412 -29.72 -46.62 -19.39
N THR A 413 -29.21 -46.71 -20.59
CA THR A 413 -27.94 -47.39 -20.88
C THR A 413 -26.91 -46.53 -21.58
N PHE A 414 -27.11 -45.21 -21.68
CA PHE A 414 -26.11 -44.32 -22.26
C PHE A 414 -24.83 -44.31 -21.42
N ASP A 415 -23.69 -44.39 -22.11
CA ASP A 415 -22.35 -44.24 -21.54
C ASP A 415 -21.47 -43.52 -22.56
N PHE A 416 -21.02 -42.30 -22.20
CA PHE A 416 -20.21 -41.45 -23.06
C PHE A 416 -18.73 -41.46 -22.70
N THR A 417 -18.28 -42.34 -21.79
CA THR A 417 -16.88 -42.42 -21.33
C THR A 417 -15.92 -42.77 -22.46
N ASN A 418 -16.39 -43.47 -23.48
CA ASN A 418 -15.61 -43.79 -24.68
C ASN A 418 -15.32 -42.59 -25.59
N LEU A 419 -16.08 -41.50 -25.46
CA LEU A 419 -15.88 -40.24 -26.25
C LEU A 419 -14.79 -39.35 -25.65
N ILE A 420 -14.39 -39.59 -24.39
CA ILE A 420 -13.45 -38.70 -23.67
C ILE A 420 -12.16 -38.49 -24.46
N SER A 421 -11.59 -39.55 -25.03
CA SER A 421 -10.36 -39.44 -25.82
C SER A 421 -10.52 -38.64 -27.11
N GLU A 422 -11.70 -38.71 -27.75
CA GLU A 422 -12.00 -37.96 -28.96
C GLU A 422 -12.26 -36.49 -28.64
N ILE A 423 -12.94 -36.19 -27.52
CA ILE A 423 -13.18 -34.86 -27.03
C ILE A 423 -11.87 -34.15 -26.68
N LEU A 424 -10.96 -34.83 -26.02
CA LEU A 424 -9.64 -34.27 -25.66
C LEU A 424 -8.68 -34.14 -26.84
N GLY A 425 -8.83 -35.02 -27.87
CA GLY A 425 -7.90 -35.07 -29.00
C GLY A 425 -6.50 -35.57 -28.62
N ASP A 426 -5.52 -35.32 -29.49
CA ASP A 426 -4.15 -35.81 -29.33
C ASP A 426 -3.29 -34.94 -28.39
N ASP A 427 -3.65 -33.69 -28.19
CA ASP A 427 -2.85 -32.68 -27.47
C ASP A 427 -3.18 -32.59 -25.96
N GLN A 428 -4.26 -33.19 -25.52
CA GLN A 428 -4.71 -33.16 -24.12
C GLN A 428 -4.79 -34.57 -23.52
N SER A 429 -4.33 -34.74 -22.26
CA SER A 429 -4.31 -36.03 -21.59
C SER A 429 -5.42 -36.12 -20.53
N ASN A 430 -5.92 -37.35 -20.28
CA ASN A 430 -6.85 -37.64 -19.17
C ASN A 430 -6.22 -37.42 -17.77
N GLU A 431 -4.90 -37.28 -17.67
CA GLU A 431 -4.21 -36.99 -16.40
C GLU A 431 -4.31 -35.50 -16.08
N ASP A 432 -4.23 -34.64 -17.12
CA ASP A 432 -4.22 -33.18 -17.00
C ASP A 432 -5.61 -32.56 -17.13
N PHE A 433 -6.55 -33.25 -17.78
CA PHE A 433 -7.90 -32.75 -18.05
C PHE A 433 -8.99 -33.73 -17.59
N THR A 434 -10.08 -33.15 -17.11
CA THR A 434 -11.29 -33.89 -16.72
C THR A 434 -12.43 -33.50 -17.65
N VAL A 435 -13.07 -34.53 -18.28
CA VAL A 435 -14.26 -34.33 -19.10
C VAL A 435 -15.49 -34.73 -18.31
N THR A 436 -16.47 -33.86 -18.24
CA THR A 436 -17.79 -34.11 -17.62
C THR A 436 -18.91 -33.78 -18.58
N PHE A 437 -20.05 -34.48 -18.42
CA PHE A 437 -21.21 -34.34 -19.27
C PHE A 437 -22.38 -33.80 -18.45
N HIS A 438 -23.19 -32.91 -19.01
CA HIS A 438 -24.21 -32.16 -18.29
C HIS A 438 -25.50 -32.07 -19.10
N LEU A 439 -26.62 -31.76 -18.42
CA LEU A 439 -27.95 -31.68 -19.08
C LEU A 439 -28.31 -30.26 -19.52
N SER A 440 -27.56 -29.28 -19.07
CA SER A 440 -27.74 -27.87 -19.44
C SER A 440 -26.42 -27.13 -19.51
N GLN A 441 -26.39 -26.00 -20.19
CA GLN A 441 -25.25 -25.10 -20.19
C GLN A 441 -24.92 -24.58 -18.78
N ASP A 442 -25.97 -24.18 -18.03
CA ASP A 442 -25.78 -23.69 -16.65
C ASP A 442 -25.10 -24.74 -15.75
N ASP A 443 -25.43 -26.04 -15.93
CA ASP A 443 -24.76 -27.13 -15.21
C ASP A 443 -23.32 -27.32 -15.69
N ALA A 444 -23.05 -27.15 -16.97
CA ALA A 444 -21.71 -27.28 -17.53
C ALA A 444 -20.83 -26.10 -17.11
N ASP A 445 -21.37 -24.91 -16.91
CA ASP A 445 -20.68 -23.71 -16.45
C ASP A 445 -20.43 -23.69 -14.93
N ASP A 446 -21.20 -24.44 -14.15
CA ASP A 446 -20.98 -24.57 -12.71
C ASP A 446 -19.87 -25.58 -12.41
N ILE A 447 -18.68 -25.08 -12.06
CA ILE A 447 -17.51 -25.90 -11.73
C ILE A 447 -17.75 -26.90 -10.58
N ASN A 448 -18.71 -26.62 -9.70
CA ASN A 448 -19.06 -27.49 -8.59
C ASN A 448 -20.01 -28.63 -9.00
N ASN A 449 -20.59 -28.57 -10.19
CA ASN A 449 -21.45 -29.60 -10.72
C ASN A 449 -20.60 -30.76 -11.26
N SER A 450 -20.74 -31.95 -10.67
CA SER A 450 -19.97 -33.15 -11.04
C SER A 450 -20.41 -33.80 -12.36
N GLY A 451 -21.47 -33.30 -12.99
CA GLY A 451 -22.06 -33.86 -14.19
C GLY A 451 -22.92 -35.10 -13.96
N ILE A 452 -23.36 -35.69 -15.05
CA ILE A 452 -24.16 -36.94 -15.06
C ILE A 452 -23.28 -38.15 -14.76
N SER A 453 -23.83 -39.12 -14.09
CA SER A 453 -23.16 -40.40 -13.82
C SER A 453 -23.61 -41.50 -14.80
N PHE A 454 -22.74 -42.46 -15.09
CA PHE A 454 -23.00 -43.54 -16.02
C PHE A 454 -23.31 -44.87 -15.30
N PRO A 455 -24.19 -45.76 -15.84
CA PRO A 455 -25.00 -45.49 -17.04
C PRO A 455 -26.04 -44.38 -16.83
N PHE A 456 -26.33 -43.60 -17.88
CA PHE A 456 -27.22 -42.46 -17.85
C PHE A 456 -28.57 -42.82 -18.52
N SER A 457 -29.67 -42.37 -17.92
CA SER A 457 -31.02 -42.44 -18.51
C SER A 457 -31.40 -41.09 -19.06
N ASN A 458 -31.76 -41.02 -20.37
CA ASN A 458 -32.28 -39.77 -20.92
C ASN A 458 -33.62 -39.40 -20.29
N THR A 459 -33.84 -38.10 -20.12
CA THR A 459 -35.10 -37.55 -19.56
C THR A 459 -35.96 -36.85 -20.61
N VAL A 460 -35.40 -36.62 -21.79
CA VAL A 460 -36.11 -36.11 -22.97
C VAL A 460 -36.15 -37.20 -24.02
N ALA A 461 -37.35 -37.59 -24.43
CA ALA A 461 -37.56 -38.67 -25.38
C ALA A 461 -36.95 -38.38 -26.76
N PHE A 462 -36.38 -39.39 -27.37
CA PHE A 462 -35.83 -39.45 -28.72
C PHE A 462 -34.55 -38.60 -28.96
N SER A 463 -34.43 -37.42 -28.36
CA SER A 463 -33.23 -36.56 -28.56
C SER A 463 -33.01 -35.69 -27.33
N GLN A 464 -31.87 -35.88 -26.68
CA GLN A 464 -31.48 -35.06 -25.55
C GLN A 464 -30.10 -34.43 -25.80
N PRO A 465 -29.98 -33.08 -25.75
CA PRO A 465 -28.70 -32.42 -25.82
C PRO A 465 -27.86 -32.74 -24.57
N ILE A 466 -26.58 -32.98 -24.80
CA ILE A 466 -25.58 -33.22 -23.75
C ILE A 466 -24.50 -32.15 -23.90
N HIS A 467 -24.32 -31.35 -22.84
CA HIS A 467 -23.31 -30.32 -22.75
C HIS A 467 -22.04 -30.93 -22.16
N VAL A 468 -20.90 -30.56 -22.70
CA VAL A 468 -19.61 -31.12 -22.30
C VAL A 468 -18.74 -30.05 -21.70
N ARG A 469 -18.15 -30.32 -20.54
CA ARG A 469 -17.11 -29.46 -19.97
C ARG A 469 -15.79 -30.20 -19.98
N VAL A 470 -14.74 -29.54 -20.52
CA VAL A 470 -13.34 -29.96 -20.41
C VAL A 470 -12.66 -29.02 -19.42
N LEU A 471 -12.20 -29.57 -18.31
CA LEU A 471 -11.59 -28.85 -17.18
C LEU A 471 -10.10 -29.17 -17.09
N SER A 472 -9.24 -28.15 -16.99
CA SER A 472 -7.83 -28.31 -16.63
C SER A 472 -7.70 -28.64 -15.14
N ASN A 473 -7.07 -29.77 -14.80
CA ASN A 473 -6.85 -30.19 -13.42
C ASN A 473 -5.80 -29.33 -12.69
N LYS A 474 -5.00 -28.57 -13.44
CA LYS A 474 -3.93 -27.72 -12.91
C LYS A 474 -4.43 -26.30 -12.59
N THR A 475 -5.24 -25.72 -13.47
CA THR A 475 -5.62 -24.32 -13.43
C THR A 475 -7.11 -24.09 -13.17
N GLU A 476 -7.92 -25.14 -13.18
CA GLU A 476 -9.38 -25.07 -13.10
C GLU A 476 -10.04 -24.28 -14.25
N CYS A 477 -9.26 -23.91 -15.26
CA CYS A 477 -9.79 -23.34 -16.50
C CYS A 477 -10.59 -24.38 -17.26
N PHE A 478 -11.73 -24.00 -17.83
CA PHE A 478 -12.58 -24.95 -18.54
C PHE A 478 -13.18 -24.36 -19.81
N ASN A 479 -13.59 -25.28 -20.69
CA ASN A 479 -14.40 -25.00 -21.87
C ASN A 479 -15.69 -25.83 -21.80
N SER A 480 -16.83 -25.21 -21.97
CA SER A 480 -18.16 -25.81 -21.87
C SER A 480 -19.02 -25.60 -23.13
N ASP A 481 -18.43 -25.13 -24.23
CA ASP A 481 -19.16 -24.73 -25.44
C ASP A 481 -19.60 -25.91 -26.31
N MET A 482 -19.08 -27.14 -26.06
CA MET A 482 -19.33 -28.30 -26.89
C MET A 482 -20.62 -28.99 -26.51
N ILE A 483 -21.44 -29.32 -27.51
CA ILE A 483 -22.73 -30.00 -27.36
C ILE A 483 -22.83 -31.10 -28.43
N PHE A 484 -23.38 -32.27 -28.03
CA PHE A 484 -23.83 -33.31 -28.94
C PHE A 484 -25.17 -33.84 -28.46
N ASN A 485 -25.86 -34.69 -29.27
CA ASN A 485 -27.13 -35.26 -28.87
C ASN A 485 -27.03 -36.74 -28.54
N ALA A 486 -27.71 -37.14 -27.46
CA ALA A 486 -28.03 -38.51 -27.18
C ALA A 486 -29.36 -38.84 -27.88
N LEU A 487 -29.29 -39.63 -28.92
CA LEU A 487 -30.41 -40.00 -29.78
C LEU A 487 -30.90 -41.39 -29.49
N VAL A 488 -32.21 -41.56 -29.37
CA VAL A 488 -32.88 -42.88 -29.24
C VAL A 488 -33.67 -43.17 -30.52
N ALA A 489 -33.19 -44.13 -31.27
CA ALA A 489 -33.90 -44.60 -32.45
C ALA A 489 -34.98 -45.61 -32.02
N PRO A 490 -36.24 -45.42 -32.40
CA PRO A 490 -37.27 -46.35 -32.10
C PRO A 490 -36.97 -47.71 -32.74
N LEU A 491 -37.34 -48.79 -32.06
CA LEU A 491 -37.22 -50.12 -32.66
C LEU A 491 -38.22 -50.27 -33.84
N PRO A 492 -37.81 -50.99 -34.88
CA PRO A 492 -38.71 -51.32 -35.99
C PRO A 492 -40.00 -51.97 -35.53
N VAL A 493 -41.13 -51.40 -35.87
CA VAL A 493 -42.44 -51.93 -35.54
C VAL A 493 -42.90 -52.86 -36.63
N LEU A 494 -42.89 -54.15 -36.36
CA LEU A 494 -43.48 -55.15 -37.28
C LEU A 494 -44.98 -55.02 -37.34
N ILE A 495 -45.54 -54.60 -38.47
CA ILE A 495 -46.98 -54.54 -38.70
C ILE A 495 -47.54 -55.92 -38.95
N ASN A 496 -46.77 -56.74 -39.70
CA ASN A 496 -47.13 -58.11 -39.99
C ASN A 496 -45.99 -59.07 -39.67
N SER A 497 -46.23 -60.02 -38.78
CA SER A 497 -45.27 -61.06 -38.42
C SER A 497 -45.30 -62.28 -39.39
N ASN A 498 -46.22 -62.28 -40.30
CA ASN A 498 -46.32 -63.39 -41.24
C ASN A 498 -46.99 -62.92 -42.56
N ILE A 499 -46.20 -62.77 -43.56
CA ILE A 499 -46.61 -62.39 -44.90
C ILE A 499 -46.51 -63.65 -45.78
N VAL A 500 -47.63 -63.98 -46.43
CA VAL A 500 -47.64 -65.06 -47.39
C VAL A 500 -47.62 -64.48 -48.79
N VAL A 501 -46.54 -64.76 -49.51
CA VAL A 501 -46.33 -64.33 -50.89
C VAL A 501 -46.58 -65.50 -51.80
N GLU A 502 -47.53 -65.34 -52.72
CA GLU A 502 -47.81 -66.33 -53.75
C GLU A 502 -47.44 -65.75 -55.13
N GLN A 503 -46.64 -66.47 -55.86
CA GLN A 503 -46.29 -66.14 -57.22
C GLN A 503 -46.38 -67.37 -58.13
N CYS A 504 -46.91 -67.15 -59.31
CA CYS A 504 -46.94 -68.20 -60.28
C CYS A 504 -45.57 -68.58 -60.82
N ASP A 505 -45.33 -69.86 -61.04
CA ASP A 505 -44.18 -70.33 -61.77
C ASP A 505 -44.32 -69.88 -63.24
N ASP A 506 -43.48 -68.92 -63.59
CA ASP A 506 -43.57 -68.19 -64.86
C ASP A 506 -42.39 -68.44 -65.78
N ASP A 507 -41.49 -69.36 -65.42
CA ASP A 507 -40.47 -69.82 -66.29
C ASP A 507 -40.93 -71.07 -67.06
N ASP A 508 -40.35 -71.31 -68.19
CA ASP A 508 -40.78 -72.40 -69.08
C ASP A 508 -40.50 -73.83 -68.49
N ASN A 509 -40.10 -73.95 -67.23
CA ASN A 509 -39.64 -75.20 -66.64
C ASN A 509 -40.65 -75.92 -65.69
N ASN A 510 -41.70 -75.26 -65.30
CA ASN A 510 -42.77 -75.78 -64.42
C ASN A 510 -42.29 -76.66 -63.23
N ASP A 511 -41.24 -76.20 -62.56
CA ASP A 511 -40.59 -76.92 -61.47
C ASP A 511 -40.97 -76.48 -60.07
N GLY A 512 -41.92 -75.49 -60.00
CA GLY A 512 -42.39 -74.94 -58.75
C GLY A 512 -41.41 -73.95 -58.09
N ARG A 513 -40.48 -73.38 -58.89
CA ARG A 513 -39.53 -72.37 -58.44
C ARG A 513 -39.68 -71.11 -59.19
N THR A 514 -39.72 -70.00 -58.49
CA THR A 514 -39.77 -68.67 -59.06
C THR A 514 -38.92 -67.69 -58.21
N LEU A 515 -38.63 -66.53 -58.78
CA LEU A 515 -37.91 -65.48 -58.09
C LEU A 515 -38.92 -64.54 -57.40
N PHE A 516 -38.77 -64.39 -56.11
CA PHE A 516 -39.55 -63.41 -55.34
C PHE A 516 -38.72 -62.13 -55.15
N ASN A 517 -39.29 -60.99 -55.42
CA ASN A 517 -38.74 -59.70 -55.03
C ASN A 517 -39.25 -59.35 -53.63
N LEU A 518 -38.43 -59.61 -52.63
CA LEU A 518 -38.84 -59.40 -51.23
C LEU A 518 -38.88 -57.93 -50.84
N THR A 519 -38.23 -57.03 -51.58
CA THR A 519 -38.21 -55.59 -51.27
C THR A 519 -39.57 -54.94 -51.58
N GLU A 520 -40.42 -55.58 -52.33
CA GLU A 520 -41.82 -55.07 -52.56
C GLU A 520 -42.74 -55.22 -51.37
N PHE A 521 -42.29 -55.91 -50.29
CA PHE A 521 -43.07 -56.19 -49.10
C PHE A 521 -42.57 -55.48 -47.84
N GLU A 522 -41.58 -54.61 -48.00
CA GLU A 522 -40.96 -53.93 -46.84
C GLU A 522 -41.98 -53.02 -46.15
N ASP A 523 -42.87 -52.33 -46.91
CA ASP A 523 -43.96 -51.55 -46.38
C ASP A 523 -45.08 -52.38 -45.71
N ASP A 524 -45.21 -53.62 -46.10
CA ASP A 524 -46.13 -54.56 -45.44
C ASP A 524 -45.54 -55.11 -44.10
N ILE A 525 -44.22 -55.03 -43.93
CA ILE A 525 -43.52 -55.51 -42.74
C ILE A 525 -43.41 -54.44 -41.68
N SER A 526 -43.04 -53.19 -42.09
CA SER A 526 -42.86 -52.06 -41.17
C SER A 526 -43.41 -50.77 -41.71
N GLU A 527 -44.04 -49.94 -40.88
CA GLU A 527 -44.54 -48.60 -41.27
C GLU A 527 -43.40 -47.61 -41.61
N ASN A 528 -42.19 -47.84 -41.08
CA ASN A 528 -41.04 -46.99 -41.25
C ASN A 528 -40.00 -47.56 -42.23
N HIS A 529 -40.40 -48.46 -43.12
CA HIS A 529 -39.52 -49.21 -44.02
C HIS A 529 -38.49 -48.32 -44.76
N GLU A 530 -38.80 -47.06 -45.06
CA GLU A 530 -37.89 -46.13 -45.76
C GLU A 530 -36.63 -45.77 -44.92
N ASN A 531 -36.72 -45.94 -43.58
CA ASN A 531 -35.63 -45.63 -42.63
C ASN A 531 -34.98 -46.87 -42.02
N GLU A 532 -35.40 -48.03 -42.42
CA GLU A 532 -34.96 -49.32 -41.87
C GLU A 532 -34.16 -50.12 -42.90
N THR A 533 -33.27 -50.98 -42.41
CA THR A 533 -32.52 -51.91 -43.29
C THR A 533 -33.07 -53.33 -43.09
N PHE A 534 -33.52 -53.93 -44.17
CA PHE A 534 -34.07 -55.29 -44.18
C PHE A 534 -33.01 -56.29 -44.68
N GLU A 535 -32.81 -57.37 -43.91
CA GLU A 535 -31.97 -58.48 -44.34
C GLU A 535 -32.83 -59.74 -44.43
N SER A 536 -32.87 -60.36 -45.64
CA SER A 536 -33.60 -61.59 -45.91
C SER A 536 -32.76 -62.80 -45.66
N VAL A 537 -33.18 -63.65 -44.72
CA VAL A 537 -32.48 -64.92 -44.43
C VAL A 537 -33.34 -66.10 -44.81
N SER A 538 -32.83 -66.97 -45.67
CA SER A 538 -33.53 -68.16 -46.14
C SER A 538 -33.10 -69.40 -45.33
N TYR A 539 -34.07 -70.10 -44.73
CA TYR A 539 -33.83 -71.35 -44.06
C TYR A 539 -34.48 -72.49 -44.88
N THR A 540 -33.68 -73.48 -45.33
CA THR A 540 -34.15 -74.61 -46.09
C THR A 540 -34.64 -75.78 -45.21
N HIS A 541 -34.52 -75.75 -43.90
CA HIS A 541 -35.00 -76.78 -42.98
C HIS A 541 -35.22 -76.28 -41.57
N LEU A 542 -36.47 -76.29 -41.09
CA LEU A 542 -36.84 -76.17 -39.70
C LEU A 542 -37.14 -77.59 -39.18
N THR A 543 -36.19 -78.20 -38.51
CA THR A 543 -36.49 -79.39 -37.69
C THR A 543 -37.12 -78.96 -36.37
N LEU A 544 -38.42 -79.02 -36.24
CA LEU A 544 -39.06 -78.97 -34.92
C LEU A 544 -38.48 -80.11 -34.06
N PRO A 545 -38.09 -79.91 -32.80
CA PRO A 545 -37.77 -80.96 -31.90
C PRO A 545 -39.03 -81.78 -31.70
N THR A 546 -39.01 -83.07 -32.13
CA THR A 546 -40.03 -84.05 -31.78
C THR A 546 -39.93 -84.25 -30.28
N ASN A 547 -40.92 -83.78 -29.52
CA ASN A 547 -41.17 -84.29 -28.17
C ASN A 547 -41.58 -85.75 -28.25
N ASP A 548 -40.62 -86.65 -28.12
CA ASP A 548 -40.90 -88.02 -27.64
C ASP A 548 -40.88 -88.01 -26.12
N ARG A 549 -42.07 -88.07 -25.53
CA ARG A 549 -42.52 -88.46 -24.17
C ARG A 549 -41.56 -88.35 -23.01
#